data_cedf5ef00201caa01f8f569d6db9740d
#
_entry.id   cedf5ef00201caa01f8f569d6db9740d
#
_cell.length_a   1.000
_cell.length_b   1.000
_cell.length_c   1.000
_cell.angle_alpha   90.00
_cell.angle_beta   90.00
_cell.angle_gamma   90.00
#
_symmetry.space_group_name_H-M   'P 1'
#
loop_
_entity.id
_entity.type
_entity.pdbx_description
1 polymer ?
#
loop_
_entity_poly.entity_id
_entity_poly.type
_entity_poly.pdbx_seq_one_letter_code
_entity_poly.pdbx_strand_id
1 'polypeptide(L)'
;LGNQFLTDAMKADALIHVVDISGSTDIQGQPVNVGTHDPLEDIKFVEEEFDLWFKEILDREWPKLVKEIDQKRAKITDGIARRFTGLGITESQVDQVLISMSLKTKKPQDWTEDDIMTFLKTLRKNAKPLLIAANKADLCDDLKILEKISEKFKVIPSSAETELLLKKATKAELINYVPGDDNFSGKENTQLSEQQNSALHLAKNVLTKIQTTGIQEILNSIIFDVLDMIIVYPVEDETKLMNKQGQVLPDARLLKKGSTAKELAFTIHQDIGNGFLHAIDAKSKQRIGADHELKNGDIVKIVSTLSRG
;
A
#
# COMPACT_ATOMS: atom_id res chain seq x y z
N LEU A 1 -0.72 13.68 16.34
CA LEU A 1 0.01 13.84 15.07
C LEU A 1 -0.26 15.24 14.48
N GLY A 2 0.74 15.83 13.80
CA GLY A 2 0.55 17.16 13.21
C GLY A 2 -0.30 17.12 11.93
N ASN A 3 -1.14 18.13 11.69
CA ASN A 3 -2.04 18.21 10.53
C ASN A 3 -1.33 18.04 9.18
N GLN A 4 -0.09 18.53 9.05
CA GLN A 4 0.69 18.36 7.82
C GLN A 4 1.06 16.90 7.59
N PHE A 5 1.48 16.18 8.64
CA PHE A 5 1.79 14.76 8.55
C PHE A 5 0.55 13.95 8.13
N LEU A 6 -0.61 14.20 8.77
CA LEU A 6 -1.85 13.51 8.43
C LEU A 6 -2.26 13.77 6.98
N THR A 7 -2.15 15.04 6.53
CA THR A 7 -2.43 15.42 5.13
C THR A 7 -1.53 14.68 4.14
N ASP A 8 -0.22 14.61 4.42
CA ASP A 8 0.74 13.97 3.51
C ASP A 8 0.58 12.44 3.50
N ALA A 9 0.39 11.82 4.67
CA ALA A 9 0.12 10.39 4.78
C ALA A 9 -1.15 10.00 4.00
N MET A 10 -2.22 10.78 4.10
CA MET A 10 -3.50 10.48 3.46
C MET A 10 -3.54 10.75 1.94
N LYS A 11 -2.48 11.29 1.33
CA LYS A 11 -2.35 11.33 -0.14
C LYS A 11 -2.04 9.95 -0.74
N ALA A 12 -1.50 9.03 0.06
CA ALA A 12 -1.23 7.65 -0.37
C ALA A 12 -2.54 6.87 -0.59
N ASP A 13 -2.51 5.87 -1.48
CA ASP A 13 -3.67 4.99 -1.74
C ASP A 13 -3.91 4.00 -0.59
N ALA A 14 -2.85 3.59 0.11
CA ALA A 14 -2.89 2.75 1.31
C ALA A 14 -1.76 3.13 2.27
N LEU A 15 -1.86 2.67 3.52
CA LEU A 15 -0.89 2.97 4.57
C LEU A 15 -0.24 1.69 5.10
N ILE A 16 1.04 1.77 5.39
CA ILE A 16 1.76 0.76 6.17
C ILE A 16 2.10 1.38 7.52
N HIS A 17 1.48 0.90 8.58
CA HIS A 17 1.79 1.30 9.95
C HIS A 17 2.87 0.38 10.53
N VAL A 18 4.07 0.90 10.71
CA VAL A 18 5.19 0.17 11.31
C VAL A 18 5.08 0.25 12.82
N VAL A 19 4.86 -0.89 13.47
CA VAL A 19 4.65 -1.01 14.92
C VAL A 19 5.75 -1.87 15.54
N ASP A 20 6.33 -1.41 16.63
CA ASP A 20 7.27 -2.20 17.44
C ASP A 20 6.49 -3.23 18.27
N ILE A 21 6.33 -4.45 17.73
CA ILE A 21 5.58 -5.50 18.43
C ILE A 21 6.33 -6.14 19.60
N SER A 22 7.61 -5.84 19.76
CA SER A 22 8.38 -6.29 20.92
C SER A 22 8.09 -5.48 22.17
N GLY A 23 7.41 -4.33 22.05
CA GLY A 23 7.17 -3.41 23.16
C GLY A 23 8.45 -2.86 23.77
N SER A 24 9.53 -2.76 22.97
CA SER A 24 10.84 -2.23 23.37
C SER A 24 10.99 -0.72 23.20
N THR A 25 9.92 -0.07 22.76
CA THR A 25 9.87 1.38 22.53
C THR A 25 8.58 1.92 23.13
N ASP A 26 8.63 2.98 23.92
CA ASP A 26 7.45 3.61 24.49
C ASP A 26 6.74 4.54 23.48
N ILE A 27 5.61 5.12 23.89
CA ILE A 27 4.80 6.00 23.03
C ILE A 27 5.54 7.30 22.62
N GLN A 28 6.59 7.70 23.32
CA GLN A 28 7.47 8.81 22.97
C GLN A 28 8.62 8.39 22.04
N GLY A 29 8.71 7.09 21.70
CA GLY A 29 9.80 6.53 20.89
C GLY A 29 11.09 6.30 21.66
N GLN A 30 11.05 6.29 23.01
CA GLN A 30 12.22 6.03 23.83
C GLN A 30 12.41 4.54 24.06
N PRO A 31 13.67 4.04 24.05
CA PRO A 31 13.95 2.63 24.33
C PRO A 31 13.53 2.24 25.75
N VAL A 32 12.82 1.13 25.87
CA VAL A 32 12.43 0.48 27.14
C VAL A 32 12.73 -1.02 27.05
N ASN A 33 12.56 -1.75 28.14
CA ASN A 33 12.74 -3.20 28.11
C ASN A 33 11.66 -3.85 27.20
N VAL A 34 12.05 -4.92 26.50
CA VAL A 34 11.11 -5.74 25.70
C VAL A 34 9.92 -6.14 26.58
N GLY A 35 8.70 -6.01 26.02
CA GLY A 35 7.44 -6.33 26.69
C GLY A 35 6.93 -5.26 27.66
N THR A 36 7.57 -4.08 27.73
CA THR A 36 7.13 -3.00 28.64
C THR A 36 5.95 -2.22 28.07
N HIS A 37 5.93 -1.96 26.76
CA HIS A 37 4.87 -1.21 26.07
C HIS A 37 3.91 -2.17 25.34
N ASP A 38 2.61 -1.86 25.36
CA ASP A 38 1.62 -2.62 24.59
C ASP A 38 1.50 -2.08 23.17
N PRO A 39 1.92 -2.84 22.14
CA PRO A 39 1.82 -2.40 20.74
C PRO A 39 0.40 -2.09 20.26
N LEU A 40 -0.63 -2.62 20.91
CA LEU A 40 -2.03 -2.32 20.58
C LEU A 40 -2.38 -0.86 20.88
N GLU A 41 -1.72 -0.22 21.84
CA GLU A 41 -1.92 1.21 22.14
C GLU A 41 -1.44 2.09 20.98
N ASP A 42 -0.31 1.76 20.35
CA ASP A 42 0.20 2.50 19.19
C ASP A 42 -0.74 2.39 17.99
N ILE A 43 -1.28 1.19 17.74
CA ILE A 43 -2.24 0.96 16.66
C ILE A 43 -3.51 1.77 16.90
N LYS A 44 -4.05 1.70 18.12
CA LYS A 44 -5.26 2.42 18.52
C LYS A 44 -5.06 3.93 18.44
N PHE A 45 -3.93 4.45 18.92
CA PHE A 45 -3.60 5.87 18.88
C PHE A 45 -3.61 6.41 17.46
N VAL A 46 -2.96 5.74 16.51
CA VAL A 46 -2.89 6.18 15.12
C VAL A 46 -4.27 6.12 14.45
N GLU A 47 -5.09 5.09 14.71
CA GLU A 47 -6.45 5.01 14.18
C GLU A 47 -7.33 6.16 14.70
N GLU A 48 -7.28 6.43 16.01
CA GLU A 48 -8.06 7.50 16.64
C GLU A 48 -7.67 8.88 16.10
N GLU A 49 -6.37 9.14 15.91
CA GLU A 49 -5.88 10.40 15.32
C GLU A 49 -6.40 10.61 13.89
N PHE A 50 -6.37 9.60 13.04
CA PHE A 50 -6.92 9.67 11.69
C PHE A 50 -8.45 9.86 11.70
N ASP A 51 -9.17 9.15 12.57
CA ASP A 51 -10.62 9.24 12.68
C ASP A 51 -11.06 10.64 13.14
N LEU A 52 -10.39 11.20 14.14
CA LEU A 52 -10.64 12.55 14.64
C LEU A 52 -10.32 13.62 13.60
N TRP A 53 -9.24 13.44 12.86
CA TRP A 53 -8.87 14.36 11.78
C TRP A 53 -9.88 14.35 10.63
N PHE A 54 -10.40 13.17 10.23
CA PHE A 54 -11.50 13.08 9.27
C PHE A 54 -12.76 13.79 9.78
N LYS A 55 -13.06 13.65 11.07
CA LYS A 55 -14.18 14.35 11.70
C LYS A 55 -13.98 15.85 11.65
N GLU A 56 -12.80 16.36 11.98
CA GLU A 56 -12.49 17.79 11.91
C GLU A 56 -12.69 18.37 10.49
N ILE A 57 -12.28 17.63 9.45
CA ILE A 57 -12.50 18.05 8.05
C ILE A 57 -13.99 18.20 7.75
N LEU A 58 -14.80 17.23 8.17
CA LEU A 58 -16.25 17.25 7.91
C LEU A 58 -16.95 18.32 8.74
N ASP A 59 -16.67 18.40 10.04
CA ASP A 59 -17.35 19.30 10.99
C ASP A 59 -17.24 20.77 10.58
N ARG A 60 -16.12 21.19 10.02
CA ARG A 60 -15.90 22.58 9.56
C ARG A 60 -17.00 23.07 8.62
N GLU A 61 -17.59 22.20 7.81
CA GLU A 61 -18.56 22.57 6.80
C GLU A 61 -19.86 21.76 6.88
N TRP A 62 -20.01 20.88 7.88
CA TRP A 62 -21.18 20.04 8.02
C TRP A 62 -22.49 20.84 8.10
N PRO A 63 -22.62 21.91 8.92
CA PRO A 63 -23.86 22.70 8.98
C PRO A 63 -24.24 23.33 7.65
N LYS A 64 -23.25 23.78 6.86
CA LYS A 64 -23.45 24.35 5.54
C LYS A 64 -23.91 23.27 4.55
N LEU A 65 -23.29 22.09 4.58
CA LEU A 65 -23.66 20.98 3.73
C LEU A 65 -25.10 20.51 3.99
N VAL A 66 -25.48 20.35 5.26
CA VAL A 66 -26.85 19.98 5.66
C VAL A 66 -27.86 20.96 5.09
N LYS A 67 -27.59 22.27 5.19
CA LYS A 67 -28.45 23.32 4.63
C LYS A 67 -28.56 23.28 3.11
N GLU A 68 -27.43 23.03 2.41
CA GLU A 68 -27.41 22.91 0.95
C GLU A 68 -28.24 21.71 0.47
N ILE A 69 -28.17 20.57 1.19
CA ILE A 69 -28.96 19.36 0.91
C ILE A 69 -30.45 19.61 1.14
N ASP A 70 -30.81 20.21 2.26
CA ASP A 70 -32.20 20.55 2.59
C ASP A 70 -32.83 21.45 1.54
N GLN A 71 -32.05 22.40 1.03
CA GLN A 71 -32.45 23.29 -0.09
C GLN A 71 -32.38 22.62 -1.48
N LYS A 72 -32.09 21.33 -1.58
CA LYS A 72 -31.90 20.55 -2.83
C LYS A 72 -30.84 21.13 -3.77
N ARG A 73 -29.82 21.84 -3.21
CA ARG A 73 -28.70 22.42 -3.97
C ARG A 73 -27.51 21.47 -4.08
N ALA A 74 -27.43 20.45 -3.24
CA ALA A 74 -26.37 19.45 -3.26
C ALA A 74 -26.93 18.06 -2.97
N LYS A 75 -26.22 17.02 -3.45
CA LYS A 75 -26.38 15.63 -3.01
C LYS A 75 -25.39 15.37 -1.89
N ILE A 76 -25.75 14.50 -0.93
CA ILE A 76 -24.87 14.15 0.19
C ILE A 76 -23.56 13.52 -0.29
N THR A 77 -23.62 12.64 -1.29
CA THR A 77 -22.45 11.96 -1.88
C THR A 77 -21.44 12.94 -2.43
N ASP A 78 -21.87 13.82 -3.34
CA ASP A 78 -21.05 14.87 -3.93
C ASP A 78 -20.55 15.88 -2.88
N GLY A 79 -21.43 16.28 -1.97
CA GLY A 79 -21.09 17.24 -0.93
C GLY A 79 -20.01 16.73 0.02
N ILE A 80 -20.03 15.46 0.42
CA ILE A 80 -18.98 14.84 1.24
C ILE A 80 -17.72 14.62 0.39
N ALA A 81 -17.82 14.03 -0.81
CA ALA A 81 -16.68 13.75 -1.66
C ALA A 81 -15.84 14.99 -1.96
N ARG A 82 -16.49 16.14 -2.24
CA ARG A 82 -15.78 17.41 -2.47
C ARG A 82 -14.90 17.83 -1.29
N ARG A 83 -15.31 17.57 -0.06
CA ARG A 83 -14.56 17.93 1.15
C ARG A 83 -13.31 17.07 1.35
N PHE A 84 -13.37 15.86 0.82
CA PHE A 84 -12.28 14.91 0.86
C PHE A 84 -11.55 14.73 -0.49
N THR A 85 -11.80 15.62 -1.47
CA THR A 85 -11.17 15.55 -2.81
C THR A 85 -9.65 15.57 -2.72
N GLY A 86 -9.06 16.39 -1.82
CA GLY A 86 -7.62 16.44 -1.58
C GLY A 86 -7.01 15.14 -1.05
N LEU A 87 -7.84 14.21 -0.59
CA LEU A 87 -7.46 12.88 -0.12
C LEU A 87 -7.79 11.78 -1.14
N GLY A 88 -8.28 12.14 -2.32
CA GLY A 88 -8.64 11.18 -3.38
C GLY A 88 -9.90 10.35 -3.10
N ILE A 89 -10.75 10.79 -2.15
CA ILE A 89 -12.02 10.11 -1.87
C ILE A 89 -13.06 10.48 -2.93
N THR A 90 -13.69 9.45 -3.50
CA THR A 90 -14.63 9.58 -4.61
C THR A 90 -16.09 9.53 -4.15
N GLU A 91 -17.01 10.06 -4.96
CA GLU A 91 -18.45 9.92 -4.72
C GLU A 91 -18.90 8.46 -4.61
N SER A 92 -18.32 7.58 -5.40
CA SER A 92 -18.62 6.14 -5.36
C SER A 92 -18.29 5.51 -4.01
N GLN A 93 -17.14 5.85 -3.43
CA GLN A 93 -16.76 5.37 -2.09
C GLN A 93 -17.70 5.90 -1.01
N VAL A 94 -18.06 7.18 -1.09
CA VAL A 94 -19.04 7.77 -0.17
C VAL A 94 -20.39 7.07 -0.30
N ASP A 95 -20.87 6.84 -1.54
CA ASP A 95 -22.16 6.18 -1.78
C ASP A 95 -22.21 4.75 -1.25
N GLN A 96 -21.14 3.97 -1.46
CA GLN A 96 -21.01 2.61 -0.94
C GLN A 96 -21.12 2.57 0.60
N VAL A 97 -20.47 3.49 1.30
CA VAL A 97 -20.53 3.57 2.76
C VAL A 97 -21.93 3.99 3.23
N LEU A 98 -22.55 4.97 2.58
CA LEU A 98 -23.90 5.40 2.89
C LEU A 98 -24.93 4.26 2.75
N ILE A 99 -24.77 3.43 1.72
CA ILE A 99 -25.61 2.26 1.48
C ILE A 99 -25.38 1.20 2.57
N SER A 100 -24.14 0.84 2.83
CA SER A 100 -23.78 -0.22 3.80
C SER A 100 -24.26 0.09 5.22
N MET A 101 -24.32 1.37 5.57
CA MET A 101 -24.78 1.84 6.89
C MET A 101 -26.26 2.24 6.92
N SER A 102 -27.02 2.06 5.81
CA SER A 102 -28.41 2.50 5.67
C SER A 102 -28.62 4.02 5.90
N LEU A 103 -27.56 4.82 5.79
CA LEU A 103 -27.60 6.27 5.97
C LEU A 103 -28.11 7.02 4.72
N LYS A 104 -28.17 6.35 3.58
CA LYS A 104 -28.63 6.97 2.32
C LYS A 104 -30.08 7.47 2.37
N THR A 105 -30.92 6.84 3.17
CA THR A 105 -32.33 7.20 3.38
C THR A 105 -32.57 8.12 4.58
N LYS A 106 -31.58 8.27 5.46
CA LYS A 106 -31.64 9.14 6.65
C LYS A 106 -31.26 10.56 6.26
N LYS A 107 -32.08 11.53 6.63
CA LYS A 107 -31.75 12.94 6.36
C LYS A 107 -30.52 13.35 7.15
N PRO A 108 -29.58 14.10 6.55
CA PRO A 108 -28.33 14.50 7.22
C PRO A 108 -28.52 15.29 8.52
N GLN A 109 -29.62 16.06 8.64
CA GLN A 109 -29.96 16.76 9.88
C GLN A 109 -30.33 15.83 11.03
N ASP A 110 -30.71 14.60 10.73
CA ASP A 110 -31.11 13.59 11.72
C ASP A 110 -29.95 12.66 12.10
N TRP A 111 -28.75 12.90 11.55
CA TRP A 111 -27.58 12.12 11.90
C TRP A 111 -27.09 12.47 13.30
N THR A 112 -26.86 11.46 14.11
CA THR A 112 -26.22 11.62 15.43
C THR A 112 -24.71 11.75 15.27
N GLU A 113 -24.05 12.21 16.33
CA GLU A 113 -22.57 12.21 16.39
C GLU A 113 -21.97 10.83 16.16
N ASP A 114 -22.64 9.79 16.65
CA ASP A 114 -22.23 8.40 16.45
C ASP A 114 -22.40 7.95 14.99
N ASP A 115 -23.49 8.33 14.32
CA ASP A 115 -23.66 8.09 12.87
C ASP A 115 -22.50 8.72 12.07
N ILE A 116 -22.16 9.98 12.37
CA ILE A 116 -21.08 10.72 11.70
C ILE A 116 -19.75 10.03 11.94
N MET A 117 -19.42 9.71 13.20
CA MET A 117 -18.15 9.11 13.54
C MET A 117 -18.00 7.70 12.93
N THR A 118 -19.03 6.88 13.00
CA THR A 118 -19.03 5.53 12.42
C THR A 118 -18.95 5.58 10.90
N PHE A 119 -19.65 6.53 10.26
CA PHE A 119 -19.56 6.78 8.83
C PHE A 119 -18.12 7.15 8.41
N LEU A 120 -17.50 8.11 9.12
CA LEU A 120 -16.15 8.57 8.80
C LEU A 120 -15.10 7.48 9.01
N LYS A 121 -15.20 6.70 10.10
CA LYS A 121 -14.35 5.52 10.34
C LYS A 121 -14.43 4.52 9.20
N THR A 122 -15.65 4.21 8.75
CA THR A 122 -15.88 3.27 7.65
C THR A 122 -15.35 3.84 6.34
N LEU A 123 -15.62 5.12 6.06
CA LEU A 123 -15.14 5.80 4.85
C LEU A 123 -13.60 5.82 4.79
N ARG A 124 -12.94 6.16 5.90
CA ARG A 124 -11.48 6.16 5.99
C ARG A 124 -10.91 4.76 5.74
N LYS A 125 -11.45 3.75 6.43
CA LYS A 125 -10.98 2.36 6.28
C LYS A 125 -11.10 1.85 4.84
N ASN A 126 -12.20 2.18 4.16
CA ASN A 126 -12.41 1.76 2.77
C ASN A 126 -11.56 2.55 1.77
N ALA A 127 -11.38 3.86 2.02
CA ALA A 127 -10.65 4.74 1.12
C ALA A 127 -9.14 4.71 1.34
N LYS A 128 -8.69 4.44 2.56
CA LYS A 128 -7.29 4.43 3.00
C LYS A 128 -7.02 3.19 3.85
N PRO A 129 -6.98 2.01 3.23
CA PRO A 129 -6.72 0.78 3.97
C PRO A 129 -5.35 0.81 4.64
N LEU A 130 -5.25 0.15 5.80
CA LEU A 130 -4.07 0.11 6.65
C LEU A 130 -3.58 -1.33 6.79
N LEU A 131 -2.30 -1.57 6.53
CA LEU A 131 -1.58 -2.80 6.84
C LEU A 131 -0.63 -2.55 8.01
N ILE A 132 -0.58 -3.46 8.96
CA ILE A 132 0.35 -3.41 10.09
C ILE A 132 1.64 -4.18 9.74
N ALA A 133 2.76 -3.46 9.67
CA ALA A 133 4.09 -4.06 9.64
C ALA A 133 4.53 -4.27 11.09
N ALA A 134 4.39 -5.50 11.57
CA ALA A 134 4.74 -5.90 12.93
C ALA A 134 6.26 -6.05 13.06
N ASN A 135 6.94 -4.90 13.22
CA ASN A 135 8.39 -4.80 13.22
C ASN A 135 9.01 -5.22 14.55
N LYS A 136 10.30 -5.53 14.52
CA LYS A 136 11.08 -6.10 15.62
C LYS A 136 10.59 -7.48 16.10
N ALA A 137 9.99 -8.26 15.18
CA ALA A 137 9.57 -9.63 15.46
C ALA A 137 10.70 -10.55 15.87
N ASP A 138 11.93 -10.18 15.53
CA ASP A 138 13.18 -10.83 15.98
C ASP A 138 13.37 -10.78 17.50
N LEU A 139 12.92 -9.72 18.16
CA LEU A 139 13.07 -9.51 19.61
C LEU A 139 11.96 -10.19 20.44
N CYS A 140 10.88 -10.65 19.83
CA CYS A 140 9.77 -11.30 20.55
C CYS A 140 10.11 -12.75 20.87
N ASP A 141 9.76 -13.24 22.06
CA ASP A 141 9.86 -14.67 22.38
C ASP A 141 8.78 -15.49 21.65
N ASP A 142 7.56 -14.96 21.58
CA ASP A 142 6.47 -15.53 20.79
C ASP A 142 5.74 -14.42 19.98
N LEU A 143 4.89 -14.83 19.06
CA LEU A 143 4.17 -13.93 18.17
C LEU A 143 2.63 -13.93 18.40
N LYS A 144 2.18 -14.33 19.59
CA LYS A 144 0.74 -14.39 19.92
C LYS A 144 0.01 -13.06 19.80
N ILE A 145 0.72 -11.94 19.94
CA ILE A 145 0.17 -10.60 19.72
C ILE A 145 -0.38 -10.43 18.30
N LEU A 146 0.20 -11.13 17.31
CA LEU A 146 -0.26 -11.07 15.93
C LEU A 146 -1.68 -11.60 15.77
N GLU A 147 -2.09 -12.60 16.56
CA GLU A 147 -3.45 -13.14 16.52
C GLU A 147 -4.46 -12.05 16.88
N LYS A 148 -4.20 -11.28 17.92
CA LYS A 148 -5.07 -10.16 18.34
C LYS A 148 -5.12 -9.05 17.30
N ILE A 149 -3.98 -8.72 16.68
CA ILE A 149 -3.92 -7.69 15.64
C ILE A 149 -4.66 -8.17 14.39
N SER A 150 -4.52 -9.46 14.02
CA SER A 150 -5.11 -10.04 12.82
C SER A 150 -6.66 -10.08 12.83
N GLU A 151 -7.29 -9.97 14.00
CA GLU A 151 -8.74 -9.85 14.10
C GLU A 151 -9.29 -8.60 13.39
N LYS A 152 -8.50 -7.55 13.26
CA LYS A 152 -8.93 -6.24 12.74
C LYS A 152 -8.12 -5.73 11.56
N PHE A 153 -6.87 -6.18 11.43
CA PHE A 153 -5.92 -5.66 10.45
C PHE A 153 -5.19 -6.80 9.74
N LYS A 154 -4.84 -6.58 8.48
CA LYS A 154 -3.80 -7.39 7.86
C LYS A 154 -2.48 -7.04 8.54
N VAL A 155 -1.83 -8.04 9.12
CA VAL A 155 -0.58 -7.88 9.87
C VAL A 155 0.48 -8.85 9.35
N ILE A 156 1.70 -8.37 9.20
CA ILE A 156 2.83 -9.15 8.72
C ILE A 156 4.01 -8.93 9.69
N PRO A 157 4.56 -10.02 10.29
CA PRO A 157 5.74 -9.91 11.13
C PRO A 157 6.94 -9.51 10.29
N SER A 158 7.79 -8.63 10.82
CA SER A 158 8.97 -8.16 10.10
C SER A 158 10.13 -7.83 11.02
N SER A 159 11.34 -7.85 10.43
CA SER A 159 12.56 -7.34 11.04
C SER A 159 13.28 -6.46 10.02
N ALA A 160 13.02 -5.15 10.08
CA ALA A 160 13.65 -4.18 9.19
C ALA A 160 15.17 -4.11 9.38
N GLU A 161 15.66 -4.32 10.59
CA GLU A 161 17.10 -4.36 10.89
C GLU A 161 17.77 -5.55 10.20
N THR A 162 17.15 -6.73 10.23
CA THR A 162 17.66 -7.92 9.54
C THR A 162 17.69 -7.71 8.02
N GLU A 163 16.63 -7.16 7.42
CA GLU A 163 16.60 -6.84 5.99
C GLU A 163 17.73 -5.89 5.61
N LEU A 164 17.91 -4.82 6.39
CA LEU A 164 18.97 -3.84 6.18
C LEU A 164 20.36 -4.46 6.27
N LEU A 165 20.59 -5.36 7.27
CA LEU A 165 21.83 -6.11 7.44
C LEU A 165 22.13 -6.96 6.22
N LEU A 166 21.16 -7.77 5.75
CA LEU A 166 21.32 -8.67 4.61
C LEU A 166 21.58 -7.90 3.32
N LYS A 167 20.87 -6.80 3.08
CA LYS A 167 21.09 -5.92 1.93
C LYS A 167 22.48 -5.27 1.96
N LYS A 168 22.97 -4.81 3.12
CA LYS A 168 24.31 -4.27 3.28
C LYS A 168 25.39 -5.33 3.01
N ALA A 169 25.20 -6.54 3.56
CA ALA A 169 26.12 -7.65 3.36
C ALA A 169 26.19 -8.08 1.87
N THR A 170 25.04 -8.11 1.20
CA THR A 170 24.97 -8.39 -0.27
C THR A 170 25.68 -7.31 -1.08
N LYS A 171 25.44 -6.02 -0.75
CA LYS A 171 26.12 -4.90 -1.42
C LYS A 171 27.62 -4.91 -1.19
N ALA A 172 28.07 -5.38 -0.04
CA ALA A 172 29.49 -5.55 0.28
C ALA A 172 30.08 -6.86 -0.29
N GLU A 173 29.32 -7.59 -1.09
CA GLU A 173 29.71 -8.85 -1.72
C GLU A 173 30.11 -9.97 -0.75
N LEU A 174 29.60 -9.95 0.49
CA LEU A 174 29.87 -10.96 1.50
C LEU A 174 28.96 -12.19 1.38
N ILE A 175 27.72 -11.97 0.93
CA ILE A 175 26.68 -12.99 0.77
C ILE A 175 25.93 -12.82 -0.54
N ASN A 176 25.17 -13.85 -0.91
CA ASN A 176 24.10 -13.78 -1.91
C ASN A 176 22.76 -13.85 -1.17
N TYR A 177 21.95 -12.80 -1.29
CA TYR A 177 20.61 -12.71 -0.73
C TYR A 177 19.70 -11.95 -1.70
N VAL A 178 18.51 -12.47 -1.92
CA VAL A 178 17.44 -11.79 -2.67
C VAL A 178 16.36 -11.39 -1.66
N PRO A 179 15.91 -10.12 -1.64
CA PRO A 179 14.85 -9.68 -0.75
C PRO A 179 13.59 -10.55 -0.86
N GLY A 180 13.13 -11.07 0.27
CA GLY A 180 12.00 -12.00 0.33
C GLY A 180 12.36 -13.47 0.41
N ASP A 181 13.63 -13.83 0.21
CA ASP A 181 14.08 -15.21 0.40
C ASP A 181 14.08 -15.60 1.89
N ASP A 182 13.91 -16.88 2.14
CA ASP A 182 13.95 -17.51 3.47
C ASP A 182 15.37 -17.82 3.95
N ASN A 183 16.36 -17.64 3.08
CA ASN A 183 17.77 -17.89 3.39
C ASN A 183 18.72 -17.00 2.58
N PHE A 184 20.00 -17.12 2.88
CA PHE A 184 21.12 -16.54 2.13
C PHE A 184 22.31 -17.49 2.10
N SER A 185 23.23 -17.31 1.16
CA SER A 185 24.47 -18.08 1.07
C SER A 185 25.71 -17.18 1.14
N GLY A 186 26.77 -17.66 1.75
CA GLY A 186 28.06 -16.95 1.73
C GLY A 186 28.65 -16.95 0.32
N LYS A 187 29.38 -15.89 -0.07
CA LYS A 187 30.17 -15.93 -1.31
C LYS A 187 31.48 -16.70 -1.08
N GLU A 188 31.88 -17.43 -2.11
CA GLU A 188 33.17 -18.15 -2.10
C GLU A 188 34.35 -17.21 -1.88
N ASN A 189 35.36 -17.68 -1.12
CA ASN A 189 36.57 -16.95 -0.80
C ASN A 189 36.41 -15.67 0.03
N THR A 190 35.29 -15.48 0.70
CA THR A 190 35.07 -14.33 1.59
C THR A 190 35.47 -14.65 3.02
N GLN A 191 36.44 -13.88 3.57
CA GLN A 191 36.78 -13.94 4.99
C GLN A 191 35.90 -12.97 5.76
N LEU A 192 35.02 -13.49 6.59
CA LEU A 192 34.15 -12.70 7.47
C LEU A 192 34.84 -12.45 8.81
N SER A 193 34.71 -11.26 9.37
CA SER A 193 35.10 -10.99 10.75
C SER A 193 34.20 -11.72 11.75
N GLU A 194 34.62 -11.87 12.99
CA GLU A 194 33.80 -12.49 14.05
C GLU A 194 32.45 -11.73 14.24
N GLN A 195 32.48 -10.40 14.17
CA GLN A 195 31.28 -9.56 14.26
C GLN A 195 30.30 -9.80 13.08
N GLN A 196 30.84 -9.90 11.85
CA GLN A 196 30.03 -10.20 10.68
C GLN A 196 29.41 -11.60 10.76
N ASN A 197 30.19 -12.60 11.18
CA ASN A 197 29.68 -13.96 11.39
C ASN A 197 28.56 -13.98 12.45
N SER A 198 28.74 -13.30 13.58
CA SER A 198 27.72 -13.21 14.62
C SER A 198 26.45 -12.52 14.13
N ALA A 199 26.58 -11.42 13.39
CA ALA A 199 25.43 -10.71 12.82
C ALA A 199 24.67 -11.55 11.79
N LEU A 200 25.35 -12.27 10.89
CA LEU A 200 24.73 -13.16 9.93
C LEU A 200 24.08 -14.38 10.60
N HIS A 201 24.66 -14.89 11.70
CA HIS A 201 24.04 -15.95 12.48
C HIS A 201 22.71 -15.48 13.11
N LEU A 202 22.66 -14.26 13.66
CA LEU A 202 21.42 -13.68 14.17
C LEU A 202 20.38 -13.51 13.03
N ALA A 203 20.80 -13.01 11.88
CA ALA A 203 19.91 -12.90 10.70
C ALA A 203 19.33 -14.27 10.30
N LYS A 204 20.14 -15.33 10.32
CA LYS A 204 19.67 -16.71 10.02
C LYS A 204 18.62 -17.17 11.03
N ASN A 205 18.78 -16.85 12.31
CA ASN A 205 17.79 -17.19 13.33
C ASN A 205 16.46 -16.47 13.08
N VAL A 206 16.50 -15.20 12.66
CA VAL A 206 15.30 -14.44 12.29
C VAL A 206 14.58 -15.09 11.10
N LEU A 207 15.31 -15.42 10.02
CA LEU A 207 14.73 -16.10 8.85
C LEU A 207 14.13 -17.47 9.22
N THR A 208 14.75 -18.20 10.14
CA THR A 208 14.20 -19.45 10.66
C THR A 208 12.89 -19.22 11.46
N LYS A 209 12.79 -18.12 12.20
CA LYS A 209 11.65 -17.82 13.06
C LYS A 209 10.43 -17.31 12.31
N ILE A 210 10.61 -16.39 11.34
CA ILE A 210 9.54 -15.73 10.61
C ILE A 210 9.57 -16.01 9.10
N GLN A 211 10.40 -16.98 8.67
CA GLN A 211 10.60 -17.48 7.30
C GLN A 211 11.23 -16.46 6.35
N THR A 212 10.89 -15.18 6.44
CA THR A 212 11.50 -14.09 5.67
C THR A 212 11.76 -12.91 6.60
N THR A 213 12.32 -11.81 6.10
CA THR A 213 12.39 -10.57 6.87
C THR A 213 11.04 -9.84 6.96
N GLY A 214 10.02 -10.30 6.23
CA GLY A 214 8.69 -9.72 6.15
C GLY A 214 8.57 -8.50 5.24
N ILE A 215 9.67 -7.82 4.92
CA ILE A 215 9.63 -6.54 4.19
C ILE A 215 9.07 -6.69 2.77
N GLN A 216 9.54 -7.69 2.01
CA GLN A 216 9.03 -7.94 0.66
C GLN A 216 7.57 -8.40 0.68
N GLU A 217 7.19 -9.18 1.69
CA GLU A 217 5.82 -9.63 1.88
C GLU A 217 4.87 -8.46 2.19
N ILE A 218 5.28 -7.51 3.03
CA ILE A 218 4.53 -6.28 3.30
C ILE A 218 4.29 -5.50 2.00
N LEU A 219 5.33 -5.30 1.18
CA LEU A 219 5.22 -4.59 -0.09
C LEU A 219 4.31 -5.32 -1.09
N ASN A 220 4.45 -6.62 -1.21
CA ASN A 220 3.60 -7.43 -2.08
C ASN A 220 2.14 -7.39 -1.61
N SER A 221 1.93 -7.56 -0.32
CA SER A 221 0.60 -7.60 0.26
C SER A 221 -0.15 -6.28 0.13
N ILE A 222 0.52 -5.14 0.35
CA ILE A 222 -0.14 -3.83 0.19
C ILE A 222 -0.57 -3.59 -1.26
N ILE A 223 0.24 -4.02 -2.23
CA ILE A 223 -0.03 -3.83 -3.66
C ILE A 223 -1.08 -4.84 -4.17
N PHE A 224 -0.85 -6.13 -3.94
CA PHE A 224 -1.65 -7.17 -4.59
C PHE A 224 -2.92 -7.54 -3.83
N ASP A 225 -2.86 -7.56 -2.46
CA ASP A 225 -3.99 -8.01 -1.67
C ASP A 225 -4.87 -6.86 -1.16
N VAL A 226 -4.23 -5.72 -0.79
CA VAL A 226 -4.95 -4.60 -0.17
C VAL A 226 -5.44 -3.62 -1.23
N LEU A 227 -4.61 -3.26 -2.20
CA LEU A 227 -4.96 -2.34 -3.28
C LEU A 227 -5.55 -3.06 -4.52
N ASP A 228 -5.50 -4.40 -4.55
CA ASP A 228 -5.93 -5.26 -5.67
C ASP A 228 -5.37 -4.76 -7.02
N MET A 229 -4.05 -4.48 -7.03
CA MET A 229 -3.34 -4.01 -8.21
C MET A 229 -2.66 -5.15 -8.95
N ILE A 230 -2.31 -4.89 -10.20
CA ILE A 230 -1.51 -5.76 -11.05
C ILE A 230 -0.24 -5.02 -11.50
N ILE A 231 0.81 -5.76 -11.80
CA ILE A 231 2.03 -5.24 -12.45
C ILE A 231 1.99 -5.63 -13.92
N VAL A 232 2.23 -4.65 -14.79
CA VAL A 232 2.35 -4.85 -16.24
C VAL A 232 3.65 -4.21 -16.72
N TYR A 233 4.32 -4.87 -17.66
CA TYR A 233 5.61 -4.45 -18.19
C TYR A 233 5.47 -3.93 -19.63
N PRO A 234 5.42 -2.59 -19.84
CA PRO A 234 5.42 -2.04 -21.18
C PRO A 234 6.81 -2.20 -21.83
N VAL A 235 6.83 -2.63 -23.08
CA VAL A 235 8.03 -2.80 -23.88
C VAL A 235 7.88 -2.16 -25.27
N GLU A 236 8.99 -1.75 -25.89
CA GLU A 236 8.98 -1.25 -27.27
C GLU A 236 9.22 -2.37 -28.29
N ASP A 237 9.99 -3.37 -27.93
CA ASP A 237 10.24 -4.58 -28.73
C ASP A 237 9.62 -5.80 -28.04
N GLU A 238 8.54 -6.33 -28.61
CA GLU A 238 7.80 -7.47 -28.08
C GLU A 238 8.57 -8.81 -28.22
N THR A 239 9.65 -8.84 -28.99
CA THR A 239 10.44 -10.05 -29.20
C THR A 239 11.63 -10.09 -28.25
N LYS A 240 12.35 -8.98 -28.12
CA LYS A 240 13.51 -8.87 -27.24
C LYS A 240 13.15 -8.42 -25.83
N LEU A 241 11.89 -8.03 -25.60
CA LEU A 241 11.34 -7.55 -24.32
C LEU A 241 12.11 -6.32 -23.78
N MET A 242 12.47 -5.40 -24.65
CA MET A 242 13.33 -4.27 -24.30
C MET A 242 12.81 -2.92 -24.85
N ASN A 243 13.40 -1.84 -24.36
CA ASN A 243 13.22 -0.50 -24.93
C ASN A 243 14.23 -0.23 -26.05
N LYS A 244 14.20 0.97 -26.64
CA LYS A 244 15.14 1.42 -27.70
C LYS A 244 16.59 1.45 -27.23
N GLN A 245 16.83 1.60 -25.94
CA GLN A 245 18.17 1.61 -25.33
C GLN A 245 18.72 0.20 -25.05
N GLY A 246 17.95 -0.84 -25.34
CA GLY A 246 18.36 -2.23 -25.12
C GLY A 246 18.21 -2.72 -23.67
N GLN A 247 17.51 -1.97 -22.82
CA GLN A 247 17.21 -2.41 -21.45
C GLN A 247 16.04 -3.38 -21.46
N VAL A 248 16.24 -4.54 -20.87
CA VAL A 248 15.22 -5.59 -20.75
C VAL A 248 14.23 -5.26 -19.64
N LEU A 249 12.93 -5.32 -19.92
CA LEU A 249 11.83 -4.97 -19.01
C LEU A 249 12.11 -3.67 -18.25
N PRO A 250 12.30 -2.54 -18.93
CA PRO A 250 12.83 -1.31 -18.33
C PRO A 250 11.87 -0.66 -17.34
N ASP A 251 10.56 -0.89 -17.51
CA ASP A 251 9.50 -0.30 -16.72
C ASP A 251 8.58 -1.39 -16.15
N ALA A 252 8.07 -1.14 -14.91
CA ALA A 252 6.96 -1.85 -14.31
C ALA A 252 5.86 -0.83 -13.97
N ARG A 253 4.64 -1.06 -14.46
CA ARG A 253 3.49 -0.18 -14.22
C ARG A 253 2.48 -0.86 -13.32
N LEU A 254 2.13 -0.19 -12.23
CA LEU A 254 1.04 -0.62 -11.35
C LEU A 254 -0.28 -0.12 -11.93
N LEU A 255 -1.22 -1.04 -12.09
CA LEU A 255 -2.58 -0.79 -12.58
C LEU A 255 -3.58 -1.42 -11.62
N LYS A 256 -4.80 -0.90 -11.57
CA LYS A 256 -5.90 -1.60 -10.90
C LYS A 256 -6.22 -2.88 -11.66
N LYS A 257 -6.60 -3.92 -10.95
CA LYS A 257 -7.11 -5.14 -11.56
C LYS A 257 -8.33 -4.84 -12.41
N GLY A 258 -8.40 -5.44 -13.59
CA GLY A 258 -9.42 -5.13 -14.60
C GLY A 258 -9.06 -3.96 -15.52
N SER A 259 -7.88 -3.32 -15.32
CA SER A 259 -7.41 -2.28 -16.23
C SER A 259 -7.12 -2.83 -17.63
N THR A 260 -7.34 -1.99 -18.63
CA THR A 260 -7.26 -2.33 -20.04
C THR A 260 -5.94 -1.93 -20.68
N ALA A 261 -5.66 -2.47 -21.87
CA ALA A 261 -4.48 -2.10 -22.66
C ALA A 261 -4.44 -0.60 -23.02
N LYS A 262 -5.60 0.02 -23.22
CA LYS A 262 -5.69 1.47 -23.47
C LYS A 262 -5.39 2.28 -22.20
N GLU A 263 -5.85 1.84 -21.03
CA GLU A 263 -5.51 2.49 -19.77
C GLU A 263 -4.02 2.40 -19.48
N LEU A 264 -3.37 1.25 -19.74
CA LEU A 264 -1.90 1.15 -19.69
C LEU A 264 -1.24 2.22 -20.57
N ALA A 265 -1.74 2.43 -21.81
CA ALA A 265 -1.17 3.42 -22.70
C ALA A 265 -1.24 4.85 -22.11
N PHE A 266 -2.34 5.20 -21.44
CA PHE A 266 -2.49 6.48 -20.73
C PHE A 266 -1.52 6.62 -19.53
N THR A 267 -1.16 5.54 -18.86
CA THR A 267 -0.17 5.61 -17.76
C THR A 267 1.26 5.85 -18.27
N ILE A 268 1.55 5.53 -19.53
CA ILE A 268 2.84 5.80 -20.16
C ILE A 268 2.91 7.27 -20.56
N HIS A 269 1.95 7.74 -21.37
CA HIS A 269 1.84 9.13 -21.78
C HIS A 269 0.43 9.42 -22.33
N GLN A 270 -0.09 10.62 -22.05
CA GLN A 270 -1.42 11.05 -22.53
C GLN A 270 -1.59 10.90 -24.04
N ASP A 271 -0.58 11.29 -24.81
CA ASP A 271 -0.62 11.21 -26.27
C ASP A 271 -0.58 9.78 -26.81
N ILE A 272 0.12 8.86 -26.11
CA ILE A 272 0.14 7.43 -26.45
C ILE A 272 -1.25 6.85 -26.25
N GLY A 273 -1.92 7.20 -25.15
CA GLY A 273 -3.29 6.80 -24.87
C GLY A 273 -4.29 7.34 -25.88
N ASN A 274 -4.18 8.62 -26.24
CA ASN A 274 -5.03 9.25 -27.25
C ASN A 274 -4.82 8.67 -28.66
N GLY A 275 -3.57 8.35 -29.00
CA GLY A 275 -3.20 7.76 -30.27
C GLY A 275 -3.23 6.24 -30.32
N PHE A 276 -3.79 5.56 -29.30
CA PHE A 276 -3.82 4.11 -29.19
C PHE A 276 -4.47 3.45 -30.43
N LEU A 277 -3.76 2.54 -31.06
CA LEU A 277 -4.27 1.75 -32.20
C LEU A 277 -4.60 0.30 -31.74
N HIS A 278 -3.65 -0.36 -31.13
CA HIS A 278 -3.73 -1.69 -30.55
C HIS A 278 -2.53 -1.94 -29.65
N ALA A 279 -2.54 -3.06 -28.94
CA ALA A 279 -1.36 -3.55 -28.26
C ALA A 279 -1.00 -4.96 -28.73
N ILE A 280 0.18 -5.43 -28.37
CA ILE A 280 0.67 -6.78 -28.64
C ILE A 280 1.07 -7.41 -27.30
N ASP A 281 0.46 -8.54 -26.96
CA ASP A 281 0.92 -9.38 -25.86
C ASP A 281 2.25 -10.06 -26.28
N ALA A 282 3.33 -9.71 -25.60
CA ALA A 282 4.66 -10.18 -25.94
C ALA A 282 4.86 -11.68 -25.71
N LYS A 283 4.06 -12.33 -24.83
CA LYS A 283 4.11 -13.76 -24.55
C LYS A 283 3.46 -14.58 -25.66
N SER A 284 2.23 -14.24 -26.02
CA SER A 284 1.45 -14.94 -27.05
C SER A 284 1.72 -14.43 -28.47
N LYS A 285 2.36 -13.26 -28.62
CA LYS A 285 2.54 -12.53 -29.89
C LYS A 285 1.21 -12.12 -30.54
N GLN A 286 0.12 -12.13 -29.79
CA GLN A 286 -1.18 -11.80 -30.30
C GLN A 286 -1.46 -10.30 -30.17
N ARG A 287 -2.17 -9.78 -31.17
CA ARG A 287 -2.69 -8.42 -31.13
C ARG A 287 -3.92 -8.37 -30.22
N ILE A 288 -3.93 -7.41 -29.30
CA ILE A 288 -5.01 -7.17 -28.33
C ILE A 288 -5.61 -5.78 -28.52
N GLY A 289 -6.92 -5.68 -28.31
CA GLY A 289 -7.69 -4.45 -28.49
C GLY A 289 -7.60 -3.50 -27.30
N ALA A 290 -8.27 -2.34 -27.44
CA ALA A 290 -8.29 -1.29 -26.42
C ALA A 290 -8.89 -1.77 -25.09
N ASP A 291 -9.97 -2.55 -25.15
CA ASP A 291 -10.74 -3.01 -24.01
C ASP A 291 -10.27 -4.38 -23.46
N HIS A 292 -9.13 -4.88 -23.94
CA HIS A 292 -8.55 -6.12 -23.43
C HIS A 292 -8.05 -5.92 -22.01
N GLU A 293 -8.61 -6.66 -21.05
CA GLU A 293 -8.20 -6.64 -19.66
C GLU A 293 -6.82 -7.28 -19.49
N LEU A 294 -5.93 -6.54 -18.84
CA LEU A 294 -4.57 -6.98 -18.56
C LEU A 294 -4.51 -7.82 -17.27
N LYS A 295 -3.54 -8.73 -17.22
CA LYS A 295 -3.29 -9.60 -16.09
C LYS A 295 -1.94 -9.29 -15.44
N ASN A 296 -1.80 -9.69 -14.18
CA ASN A 296 -0.54 -9.55 -13.47
C ASN A 296 0.61 -10.26 -14.19
N GLY A 297 1.70 -9.54 -14.43
CA GLY A 297 2.87 -10.05 -15.13
C GLY A 297 2.77 -10.03 -16.65
N ASP A 298 1.78 -9.35 -17.23
CA ASP A 298 1.70 -9.18 -18.68
C ASP A 298 2.83 -8.28 -19.20
N ILE A 299 3.39 -8.65 -20.33
CA ILE A 299 4.40 -7.88 -21.05
C ILE A 299 3.75 -7.39 -22.34
N VAL A 300 3.63 -6.07 -22.49
CA VAL A 300 2.77 -5.48 -23.51
C VAL A 300 3.49 -4.41 -24.29
N LYS A 301 3.48 -4.52 -25.64
CA LYS A 301 3.88 -3.44 -26.53
C LYS A 301 2.67 -2.63 -26.94
N ILE A 302 2.70 -1.33 -26.70
CA ILE A 302 1.68 -0.40 -27.17
C ILE A 302 2.04 0.10 -28.57
N VAL A 303 1.10 0.06 -29.48
CA VAL A 303 1.21 0.64 -30.84
C VAL A 303 0.25 1.82 -30.91
N SER A 304 0.82 3.01 -31.13
CA SER A 304 0.08 4.26 -31.25
C SER A 304 0.45 5.03 -32.51
N THR A 305 -0.38 5.98 -32.90
CA THR A 305 -0.10 6.89 -34.05
C THR A 305 1.16 7.71 -33.85
N LEU A 306 1.59 7.93 -32.61
CA LEU A 306 2.78 8.71 -32.22
C LEU A 306 4.05 7.86 -32.06
N SER A 307 3.96 6.54 -32.12
CA SER A 307 5.11 5.64 -32.07
C SER A 307 5.84 5.50 -33.43
N ARG A 308 5.57 6.37 -34.38
CA ARG A 308 6.27 6.46 -35.66
C ARG A 308 7.35 7.55 -35.59
N GLY A 309 8.42 7.26 -34.83
CA GLY A 309 9.60 8.08 -34.74
C GLY A 309 10.78 7.24 -34.33
#